data_542673fc0c9484a7ca206a85a6048c59
#
_entry.id   542673fc0c9484a7ca206a85a6048c59
#
_cell.length_a   1.000
_cell.length_b   1.000
_cell.length_c   1.000
_cell.angle_alpha   90.00
_cell.angle_beta   90.00
_cell.angle_gamma   90.00
#
_symmetry.space_group_name_H-M   'P 1'
#
loop_
_entity.id
_entity.type
_entity.pdbx_description
1 polymer ?
#
loop_
_entity_poly.entity_id
_entity_poly.type
_entity_poly.pdbx_seq_one_letter_code
_entity_poly.pdbx_strand_id
1 'polypeptide(L)'
;VSATKYTIRLGEQAIIEGTPKSLFLIEEEGRINLRGRYMSSNTRGRIYEGVYRSATNKDLQAFHFKETFSEKLYGKSLYLCGQIRESIEKNIASNLDGPQKVLAQALCLGGHYSELGEERMKDFAYTGLIHILSISGSHIALLLALIYGLGRLVKLRKRTCLILGILVACIYCCIVGGDAPVIRATMMSILMCMAYVKGRLYQAKQALCICAILCLVYDPFSLFDVSFQLSFGATYGLLIWGKVLYERIQWLPKWIKTPLVLCVSAQLLILPLQLYYFHYISIASLLAACIVAPILDISIILIFISTVISYVMSISFLWSLIDALLRISLYLNH
;
A
#
# COMPACT_ATOMS: atom_id res chain seq x y z
N VAL A 1 5.77 19.66 -2.01
CA VAL A 1 6.25 20.33 -0.79
C VAL A 1 7.40 19.49 -0.29
N SER A 2 8.65 19.93 -0.59
CA SER A 2 9.86 19.27 -0.10
C SER A 2 10.10 19.71 1.34
N ALA A 3 10.37 18.73 2.21
CA ALA A 3 10.92 18.88 3.55
C ALA A 3 10.35 20.06 4.36
N THR A 4 9.09 20.03 4.67
CA THR A 4 8.52 20.99 5.59
C THR A 4 8.53 20.42 7.02
N LYS A 5 8.95 21.27 7.93
CA LYS A 5 9.01 21.08 9.39
C LYS A 5 7.63 20.74 10.03
N TYR A 6 6.60 20.57 9.23
CA TYR A 6 5.20 20.50 9.66
C TYR A 6 4.48 19.34 8.95
N THR A 7 3.81 18.53 9.71
CA THR A 7 2.95 17.43 9.22
C THR A 7 1.49 17.87 9.21
N ILE A 8 0.88 17.90 8.02
CA ILE A 8 -0.58 18.09 7.90
C ILE A 8 -1.24 16.74 8.16
N ARG A 9 -2.21 16.68 9.08
CA ARG A 9 -2.97 15.47 9.37
C ARG A 9 -4.00 15.19 8.28
N LEU A 10 -4.28 13.92 8.02
CA LEU A 10 -5.36 13.52 7.12
C LEU A 10 -6.70 14.13 7.58
N GLY A 11 -7.40 14.83 6.66
CA GLY A 11 -8.65 15.51 6.95
C GLY A 11 -8.51 16.89 7.61
N GLU A 12 -7.29 17.38 7.86
CA GLU A 12 -7.04 18.73 8.34
C GLU A 12 -7.07 19.72 7.18
N GLN A 13 -7.78 20.83 7.37
CA GLN A 13 -7.79 21.92 6.39
C GLN A 13 -6.62 22.87 6.68
N ALA A 14 -5.84 23.18 5.68
CA ALA A 14 -4.68 24.05 5.80
C ALA A 14 -4.67 25.13 4.72
N ILE A 15 -4.17 26.31 5.07
CA ILE A 15 -3.87 27.38 4.13
C ILE A 15 -2.41 27.26 3.73
N ILE A 16 -2.16 27.21 2.44
CA ILE A 16 -0.82 27.15 1.85
C ILE A 16 -0.58 28.43 1.10
N GLU A 17 0.34 29.25 1.58
CA GLU A 17 0.81 30.46 0.92
C GLU A 17 2.12 30.19 0.20
N GLY A 18 2.20 30.47 -1.08
CA GLY A 18 3.39 30.22 -1.88
C GLY A 18 3.18 30.53 -3.36
N THR A 19 4.23 30.48 -4.14
CA THR A 19 4.20 30.80 -5.58
C THR A 19 3.75 29.56 -6.36
N PRO A 20 2.55 29.53 -6.96
CA PRO A 20 2.10 28.39 -7.75
C PRO A 20 2.86 28.34 -9.09
N LYS A 21 3.42 27.20 -9.44
CA LYS A 21 3.96 26.92 -10.78
C LYS A 21 3.07 25.91 -11.49
N SER A 22 2.68 26.22 -12.72
CA SER A 22 1.92 25.31 -13.57
C SER A 22 2.76 24.11 -14.00
N LEU A 23 2.18 22.92 -13.96
CA LEU A 23 2.80 21.68 -14.45
C LEU A 23 3.05 21.67 -15.96
N PHE A 24 2.42 22.58 -16.71
CA PHE A 24 2.58 22.67 -18.16
C PHE A 24 3.91 23.27 -18.62
N LEU A 25 4.67 23.91 -17.72
CA LEU A 25 5.98 24.53 -18.01
C LEU A 25 7.17 23.59 -17.73
N ILE A 26 6.95 22.34 -17.32
CA ILE A 26 8.03 21.38 -17.07
C ILE A 26 8.19 20.54 -18.33
N GLU A 27 8.80 21.09 -19.38
CA GLU A 27 9.37 20.32 -20.48
C GLU A 27 10.82 19.98 -20.08
N GLU A 28 11.03 18.74 -19.65
CA GLU A 28 12.36 18.15 -19.57
C GLU A 28 12.52 17.16 -20.74
N GLU A 29 13.33 17.52 -21.72
CA GLU A 29 13.69 16.64 -22.83
C GLU A 29 14.32 15.34 -22.32
N GLY A 30 13.79 14.20 -22.78
CA GLY A 30 14.35 12.88 -22.58
C GLY A 30 13.94 12.15 -21.28
N ARG A 31 13.02 12.68 -20.46
CA ARG A 31 12.50 12.01 -19.27
C ARG A 31 11.06 11.54 -19.43
N ILE A 32 10.73 10.45 -18.70
CA ILE A 32 9.38 9.87 -18.58
C ILE A 32 8.34 10.98 -18.46
N ASN A 33 7.25 10.87 -19.21
CA ASN A 33 6.15 11.84 -19.24
C ASN A 33 5.59 12.14 -17.84
N LEU A 34 6.24 13.07 -17.14
CA LEU A 34 5.84 13.52 -15.80
C LEU A 34 4.44 14.13 -15.80
N ARG A 35 4.01 14.70 -16.94
CA ARG A 35 2.68 15.26 -17.11
C ARG A 35 1.59 14.20 -16.91
N GLY A 36 1.71 13.05 -17.54
CA GLY A 36 0.76 11.93 -17.34
C GLY A 36 0.72 11.45 -15.91
N ARG A 37 1.89 11.35 -15.24
CA ARG A 37 1.99 10.95 -13.85
C ARG A 37 1.33 11.94 -12.88
N TYR A 38 1.52 13.24 -13.09
CA TYR A 38 0.88 14.26 -12.26
C TYR A 38 -0.61 14.36 -12.51
N MET A 39 -1.07 14.18 -13.75
CA MET A 39 -2.50 14.14 -14.07
C MET A 39 -3.18 12.91 -13.44
N SER A 40 -2.55 11.73 -13.48
CA SER A 40 -3.07 10.52 -12.84
C SER A 40 -3.17 10.63 -11.32
N SER A 41 -2.28 11.41 -10.69
CA SER A 41 -2.34 11.70 -9.25
C SER A 41 -3.23 12.90 -8.88
N ASN A 42 -4.04 13.39 -9.83
CA ASN A 42 -4.92 14.57 -9.67
C ASN A 42 -4.19 15.84 -9.19
N THR A 43 -2.90 15.94 -9.48
CA THR A 43 -2.08 17.09 -9.09
C THR A 43 -2.18 18.17 -10.16
N ARG A 44 -2.72 19.34 -9.80
CA ARG A 44 -2.94 20.47 -10.75
C ARG A 44 -1.81 21.48 -10.76
N GLY A 45 -0.90 21.44 -9.80
CA GLY A 45 0.22 22.37 -9.70
C GLY A 45 1.16 22.03 -8.54
N ARG A 46 2.29 22.75 -8.46
CA ARG A 46 3.22 22.71 -7.33
C ARG A 46 3.35 24.09 -6.74
N ILE A 47 3.47 24.17 -5.42
CA ILE A 47 3.77 25.40 -4.71
C ILE A 47 5.22 25.35 -4.27
N TYR A 48 6.00 26.35 -4.66
CA TYR A 48 7.39 26.53 -4.25
C TYR A 48 7.46 27.49 -3.06
N GLU A 49 8.33 27.17 -2.11
CA GLU A 49 8.51 28.01 -0.90
C GLU A 49 7.21 28.28 -0.12
N GLY A 50 6.30 27.29 -0.14
CA GLY A 50 5.02 27.41 0.57
C GLY A 50 5.18 27.31 2.08
N VAL A 51 4.60 28.26 2.78
CA VAL A 51 4.34 28.18 4.23
C VAL A 51 2.90 27.77 4.40
N TYR A 52 2.63 26.81 5.28
CA TYR A 52 1.26 26.42 5.58
C TYR A 52 0.94 26.56 7.07
N ARG A 53 -0.31 26.78 7.36
CA ARG A 53 -0.89 26.77 8.70
C ARG A 53 -2.25 26.09 8.68
N SER A 54 -2.64 25.51 9.80
CA SER A 54 -4.01 24.97 9.94
C SER A 54 -5.04 26.08 9.73
N ALA A 55 -6.06 25.79 8.92
CA ALA A 55 -7.14 26.74 8.67
C ALA A 55 -8.03 26.85 9.93
N THR A 56 -8.30 28.08 10.34
CA THR A 56 -9.25 28.35 11.42
C THR A 56 -10.66 28.57 10.86
N ASN A 57 -11.68 28.44 11.72
CA ASN A 57 -13.07 28.73 11.32
C ASN A 57 -13.25 30.14 10.74
N LYS A 58 -12.42 31.12 11.16
CA LYS A 58 -12.43 32.48 10.61
C LYS A 58 -11.88 32.50 9.17
N ASP A 59 -10.84 31.74 8.89
CA ASP A 59 -10.27 31.63 7.54
C ASP A 59 -11.27 31.00 6.57
N LEU A 60 -11.96 29.96 7.00
CA LEU A 60 -12.99 29.27 6.19
C LEU A 60 -14.18 30.21 5.87
N GLN A 61 -14.57 31.06 6.81
CA GLN A 61 -15.60 32.07 6.58
C GLN A 61 -15.12 33.18 5.64
N ALA A 62 -13.87 33.63 5.74
CA ALA A 62 -13.28 34.65 4.90
C ALA A 62 -13.21 34.22 3.41
N PHE A 63 -12.96 32.95 3.14
CA PHE A 63 -12.92 32.38 1.79
C PHE A 63 -14.30 31.94 1.27
N HIS A 64 -15.40 32.21 1.97
CA HIS A 64 -16.77 31.80 1.61
C HIS A 64 -16.90 30.27 1.34
N PHE A 65 -16.11 29.46 2.02
CA PHE A 65 -16.13 28.00 1.88
C PHE A 65 -17.36 27.47 2.62
N LYS A 66 -18.46 27.25 1.89
CA LYS A 66 -19.63 26.51 2.42
C LYS A 66 -19.36 25.00 2.27
N GLU A 67 -18.95 24.37 3.34
CA GLU A 67 -18.87 22.91 3.35
C GLU A 67 -20.27 22.30 3.25
N THR A 68 -20.41 21.40 2.28
CA THR A 68 -21.59 20.55 2.18
C THR A 68 -21.59 19.55 3.34
N PHE A 69 -22.75 19.08 3.79
CA PHE A 69 -22.86 18.07 4.86
C PHE A 69 -22.02 16.81 4.57
N SER A 70 -21.97 16.38 3.31
CA SER A 70 -21.13 15.26 2.85
C SER A 70 -19.62 15.54 3.02
N GLU A 71 -19.16 16.77 2.74
CA GLU A 71 -17.75 17.17 2.93
C GLU A 71 -17.36 17.21 4.39
N LYS A 72 -18.24 17.71 5.27
CA LYS A 72 -18.01 17.65 6.72
C LYS A 72 -17.91 16.23 7.26
N LEU A 73 -18.79 15.34 6.79
CA LEU A 73 -18.77 13.93 7.20
C LEU A 73 -17.51 13.23 6.70
N TYR A 74 -17.13 13.50 5.45
CA TYR A 74 -15.90 12.98 4.85
C TYR A 74 -14.66 13.51 5.57
N GLY A 75 -14.56 14.80 5.82
CA GLY A 75 -13.45 15.41 6.57
C GLY A 75 -13.34 14.84 7.98
N LYS A 76 -14.46 14.66 8.70
CA LYS A 76 -14.47 14.06 10.04
C LYS A 76 -14.03 12.59 10.02
N SER A 77 -14.44 11.83 9.02
CA SER A 77 -13.99 10.43 8.88
C SER A 77 -12.49 10.33 8.59
N LEU A 78 -11.96 11.19 7.71
CA LEU A 78 -10.52 11.26 7.44
C LEU A 78 -9.71 11.70 8.66
N TYR A 79 -10.22 12.67 9.43
CA TYR A 79 -9.59 13.09 10.67
C TYR A 79 -9.50 11.96 11.69
N LEU A 80 -10.57 11.18 11.85
CA LEU A 80 -10.58 9.98 12.70
C LEU A 80 -9.54 8.94 12.22
N CYS A 81 -9.48 8.69 10.91
CA CYS A 81 -8.47 7.80 10.34
C CYS A 81 -7.05 8.32 10.60
N GLY A 82 -6.84 9.63 10.50
CA GLY A 82 -5.57 10.28 10.85
C GLY A 82 -5.16 10.09 12.31
N GLN A 83 -6.11 10.21 13.24
CA GLN A 83 -5.86 9.96 14.67
C GLN A 83 -5.51 8.48 14.94
N ILE A 84 -6.23 7.55 14.30
CA ILE A 84 -5.92 6.12 14.40
C ILE A 84 -4.52 5.84 13.86
N ARG A 85 -4.17 6.41 12.71
CA ARG A 85 -2.84 6.30 12.11
C ARG A 85 -1.75 6.79 13.08
N GLU A 86 -1.90 7.99 13.62
CA GLU A 86 -0.95 8.56 14.59
C GLU A 86 -0.83 7.70 15.86
N SER A 87 -1.94 7.13 16.32
CA SER A 87 -1.95 6.22 17.47
C SER A 87 -1.17 4.93 17.19
N ILE A 88 -1.32 4.36 15.99
CA ILE A 88 -0.55 3.18 15.54
C ILE A 88 0.93 3.53 15.43
N GLU A 89 1.27 4.67 14.82
CA GLU A 89 2.66 5.15 14.69
C GLU A 89 3.34 5.30 16.07
N LYS A 90 2.64 5.90 17.03
CA LYS A 90 3.13 6.04 18.41
C LYS A 90 3.31 4.69 19.11
N ASN A 91 2.37 3.76 18.90
CA ASN A 91 2.45 2.41 19.48
C ASN A 91 3.67 1.66 18.93
N ILE A 92 3.92 1.71 17.63
CA ILE A 92 5.12 1.11 17.01
C ILE A 92 6.39 1.79 17.56
N ALA A 93 6.39 3.13 17.65
CA ALA A 93 7.54 3.90 18.12
C ALA A 93 7.86 3.71 19.61
N SER A 94 6.89 3.30 20.42
CA SER A 94 7.12 3.00 21.84
C SER A 94 7.71 1.60 22.09
N ASN A 95 7.66 0.73 21.09
CA ASN A 95 8.07 -0.67 21.22
C ASN A 95 9.26 -1.07 20.33
N LEU A 96 9.58 -0.27 19.31
CA LEU A 96 10.67 -0.51 18.38
C LEU A 96 11.53 0.75 18.22
N ASP A 97 12.84 0.55 18.06
CA ASP A 97 13.83 1.60 17.87
C ASP A 97 14.56 1.49 16.53
N GLY A 98 15.25 2.58 16.15
CA GLY A 98 16.14 2.61 14.99
C GLY A 98 15.46 2.27 13.66
N PRO A 99 16.18 1.58 12.74
CA PRO A 99 15.66 1.28 11.40
C PRO A 99 14.51 0.28 11.40
N GLN A 100 14.38 -0.57 12.43
CA GLN A 100 13.28 -1.53 12.57
C GLN A 100 11.95 -0.82 12.80
N LYS A 101 11.95 0.25 13.59
CA LYS A 101 10.79 1.12 13.79
C LYS A 101 10.31 1.71 12.46
N VAL A 102 11.23 2.31 11.71
CA VAL A 102 10.92 2.95 10.42
C VAL A 102 10.40 1.91 9.43
N LEU A 103 11.03 0.73 9.38
CA LEU A 103 10.58 -0.37 8.51
C LEU A 103 9.18 -0.85 8.91
N ALA A 104 8.90 -1.04 10.21
CA ALA A 104 7.58 -1.44 10.70
C ALA A 104 6.48 -0.41 10.35
N GLN A 105 6.79 0.89 10.50
CA GLN A 105 5.88 1.97 10.12
C GLN A 105 5.63 1.99 8.61
N ALA A 106 6.68 1.85 7.80
CA ALA A 106 6.56 1.78 6.34
C ALA A 106 5.71 0.59 5.90
N LEU A 107 5.92 -0.59 6.47
CA LEU A 107 5.18 -1.81 6.15
C LEU A 107 3.70 -1.73 6.55
N CYS A 108 3.37 -1.10 7.68
CA CYS A 108 1.99 -1.05 8.17
C CYS A 108 1.18 0.14 7.69
N LEU A 109 1.82 1.30 7.51
CA LEU A 109 1.11 2.56 7.27
C LEU A 109 1.53 3.22 5.96
N GLY A 110 2.57 2.71 5.30
CA GLY A 110 3.17 3.33 4.13
C GLY A 110 3.88 4.64 4.46
N GLY A 111 4.61 5.19 3.48
CA GLY A 111 5.45 6.36 3.74
C GLY A 111 6.67 6.01 4.60
N HIS A 112 7.26 6.99 5.26
CA HIS A 112 8.42 6.86 6.18
C HIS A 112 9.69 6.21 5.60
N TYR A 113 9.63 5.61 4.40
CA TYR A 113 10.77 4.92 3.80
C TYR A 113 11.97 5.86 3.53
N SER A 114 11.74 7.15 3.35
CA SER A 114 12.81 8.15 3.25
C SER A 114 13.64 8.27 4.55
N GLU A 115 13.07 7.87 5.68
CA GLU A 115 13.73 7.88 6.99
C GLU A 115 14.64 6.66 7.21
N LEU A 116 14.55 5.62 6.35
CA LEU A 116 15.46 4.47 6.37
C LEU A 116 16.90 4.82 5.99
N GLY A 117 17.12 5.97 5.37
CA GLY A 117 18.40 6.40 4.83
C GLY A 117 18.66 5.87 3.41
N GLU A 118 19.49 6.63 2.66
CA GLU A 118 19.75 6.34 1.24
C GLU A 118 20.40 4.97 1.00
N GLU A 119 21.28 4.53 1.90
CA GLU A 119 21.99 3.27 1.77
C GLU A 119 21.03 2.09 1.78
N ARG A 120 20.17 1.98 2.80
CA ARG A 120 19.17 0.92 2.90
C ARG A 120 18.12 0.97 1.79
N MET A 121 17.74 2.17 1.38
CA MET A 121 16.85 2.33 0.23
C MET A 121 17.46 1.77 -1.06
N LYS A 122 18.77 1.93 -1.25
CA LYS A 122 19.51 1.33 -2.37
C LYS A 122 19.52 -0.19 -2.26
N ASP A 123 19.73 -0.76 -1.06
CA ASP A 123 19.67 -2.22 -0.85
C ASP A 123 18.32 -2.80 -1.26
N PHE A 124 17.20 -2.18 -0.81
CA PHE A 124 15.86 -2.57 -1.23
C PHE A 124 15.61 -2.39 -2.73
N ALA A 125 16.25 -1.42 -3.37
CA ALA A 125 16.17 -1.24 -4.81
C ALA A 125 16.96 -2.32 -5.56
N TYR A 126 18.17 -2.64 -5.13
CA TYR A 126 19.02 -3.68 -5.74
C TYR A 126 18.42 -5.07 -5.61
N THR A 127 17.83 -5.40 -4.47
CA THR A 127 17.12 -6.66 -4.27
C THR A 127 15.73 -6.68 -4.92
N GLY A 128 15.27 -5.54 -5.49
CA GLY A 128 13.95 -5.43 -6.13
C GLY A 128 12.77 -5.43 -5.16
N LEU A 129 13.03 -5.37 -3.83
CA LEU A 129 12.00 -5.39 -2.79
C LEU A 129 11.46 -4.00 -2.42
N ILE A 130 11.87 -2.95 -3.12
CA ILE A 130 11.42 -1.58 -2.85
C ILE A 130 9.89 -1.42 -2.89
N HIS A 131 9.21 -2.25 -3.70
CA HIS A 131 7.76 -2.26 -3.80
C HIS A 131 7.05 -2.78 -2.52
N ILE A 132 7.75 -3.52 -1.65
CA ILE A 132 7.21 -4.01 -0.37
C ILE A 132 7.16 -2.88 0.66
N LEU A 133 8.06 -1.88 0.56
CA LEU A 133 8.05 -0.71 1.44
C LEU A 133 6.82 0.18 1.22
N SER A 134 6.22 0.13 0.04
CA SER A 134 4.92 0.75 -0.22
C SER A 134 3.81 -0.28 0.05
N ILE A 135 2.68 0.19 0.58
CA ILE A 135 1.56 -0.72 0.83
C ILE A 135 1.04 -1.25 -0.50
N SER A 136 1.02 -2.56 -0.61
CA SER A 136 0.67 -3.30 -1.82
C SER A 136 -0.59 -4.15 -1.63
N GLY A 137 -1.03 -4.79 -2.70
CA GLY A 137 -2.16 -5.73 -2.64
C GLY A 137 -1.94 -6.92 -1.71
N SER A 138 -0.68 -7.32 -1.46
CA SER A 138 -0.35 -8.38 -0.51
C SER A 138 -0.74 -8.01 0.92
N HIS A 139 -0.55 -6.76 1.34
CA HIS A 139 -0.94 -6.28 2.68
C HIS A 139 -2.45 -6.41 2.91
N ILE A 140 -3.27 -6.05 1.91
CA ILE A 140 -4.72 -6.25 1.97
C ILE A 140 -5.07 -7.73 2.03
N ALA A 141 -4.40 -8.58 1.23
CA ALA A 141 -4.63 -10.02 1.23
C ALA A 141 -4.25 -10.66 2.59
N LEU A 142 -3.13 -10.25 3.19
CA LEU A 142 -2.70 -10.69 4.52
C LEU A 142 -3.68 -10.26 5.61
N LEU A 143 -4.15 -9.02 5.56
CA LEU A 143 -5.16 -8.50 6.48
C LEU A 143 -6.48 -9.28 6.38
N LEU A 144 -6.96 -9.54 5.16
CA LEU A 144 -8.16 -10.35 4.93
C LEU A 144 -7.98 -11.79 5.41
N ALA A 145 -6.81 -12.40 5.16
CA ALA A 145 -6.49 -13.75 5.62
C ALA A 145 -6.46 -13.81 7.16
N LEU A 146 -5.89 -12.79 7.81
CA LEU A 146 -5.85 -12.66 9.27
C LEU A 146 -7.27 -12.58 9.85
N ILE A 147 -8.11 -11.67 9.34
CA ILE A 147 -9.50 -11.50 9.81
C ILE A 147 -10.31 -12.78 9.57
N TYR A 148 -10.14 -13.40 8.40
CA TYR A 148 -10.80 -14.67 8.08
C TYR A 148 -10.35 -15.78 9.04
N GLY A 149 -9.05 -15.92 9.29
CA GLY A 149 -8.48 -16.92 10.22
C GLY A 149 -8.99 -16.72 11.64
N LEU A 150 -8.90 -15.50 12.18
CA LEU A 150 -9.41 -15.17 13.51
C LEU A 150 -10.91 -15.41 13.63
N GLY A 151 -11.69 -14.99 12.64
CA GLY A 151 -13.13 -15.23 12.61
C GLY A 151 -13.47 -16.72 12.59
N ARG A 152 -12.68 -17.53 11.89
CA ARG A 152 -12.87 -19.00 11.87
C ARG A 152 -12.48 -19.67 13.18
N LEU A 153 -11.48 -19.16 13.89
CA LEU A 153 -11.13 -19.62 15.24
C LEU A 153 -12.29 -19.41 16.23
N VAL A 154 -12.98 -18.27 16.14
CA VAL A 154 -14.18 -17.96 16.96
C VAL A 154 -15.44 -18.60 16.37
N LYS A 155 -15.32 -19.52 15.40
CA LYS A 155 -16.42 -20.27 14.76
C LYS A 155 -17.46 -19.39 14.03
N LEU A 156 -17.09 -18.18 13.60
CA LEU A 156 -17.96 -17.34 12.78
C LEU A 156 -18.27 -17.99 11.42
N ARG A 157 -19.44 -17.67 10.87
CA ARG A 157 -19.84 -18.11 9.52
C ARG A 157 -18.91 -17.50 8.48
N LYS A 158 -18.59 -18.26 7.42
CA LYS A 158 -17.71 -17.78 6.33
C LYS A 158 -18.14 -16.44 5.75
N ARG A 159 -19.45 -16.24 5.52
CA ARG A 159 -19.99 -14.96 5.02
C ARG A 159 -19.70 -13.79 5.97
N THR A 160 -19.87 -14.00 7.27
CA THR A 160 -19.56 -12.98 8.29
C THR A 160 -18.08 -12.61 8.31
N CYS A 161 -17.18 -13.61 8.24
CA CYS A 161 -15.73 -13.37 8.16
C CYS A 161 -15.37 -12.52 6.94
N LEU A 162 -15.97 -12.80 5.77
CA LEU A 162 -15.71 -12.05 4.55
C LEU A 162 -16.22 -10.60 4.64
N ILE A 163 -17.42 -10.39 5.18
CA ILE A 163 -17.99 -9.05 5.37
C ILE A 163 -17.13 -8.24 6.34
N LEU A 164 -16.74 -8.83 7.47
CA LEU A 164 -15.81 -8.18 8.42
C LEU A 164 -14.47 -7.86 7.77
N GLY A 165 -13.92 -8.78 6.98
CA GLY A 165 -12.69 -8.56 6.24
C GLY A 165 -12.79 -7.37 5.29
N ILE A 166 -13.87 -7.25 4.50
CA ILE A 166 -14.11 -6.10 3.62
C ILE A 166 -14.18 -4.81 4.44
N LEU A 167 -14.94 -4.80 5.52
CA LEU A 167 -15.09 -3.62 6.37
C LEU A 167 -13.73 -3.15 6.90
N VAL A 168 -12.93 -4.07 7.44
CA VAL A 168 -11.59 -3.77 7.95
C VAL A 168 -10.66 -3.30 6.83
N ALA A 169 -10.72 -3.91 5.63
CA ALA A 169 -9.92 -3.49 4.48
C ALA A 169 -10.28 -2.06 4.02
N CYS A 170 -11.57 -1.70 4.01
CA CYS A 170 -12.02 -0.34 3.70
C CYS A 170 -11.53 0.67 4.74
N ILE A 171 -11.64 0.36 6.03
CA ILE A 171 -11.13 1.21 7.11
C ILE A 171 -9.62 1.37 6.99
N TYR A 172 -8.89 0.28 6.76
CA TYR A 172 -7.43 0.30 6.59
C TYR A 172 -7.02 1.14 5.37
N CYS A 173 -7.74 1.02 4.25
CA CYS A 173 -7.53 1.86 3.06
C CYS A 173 -7.64 3.36 3.41
N CYS A 174 -8.61 3.75 4.23
CA CYS A 174 -8.75 5.13 4.70
C CYS A 174 -7.61 5.56 5.65
N ILE A 175 -7.20 4.68 6.57
CA ILE A 175 -6.09 4.95 7.52
C ILE A 175 -4.78 5.20 6.79
N VAL A 176 -4.52 4.44 5.72
CA VAL A 176 -3.29 4.55 4.93
C VAL A 176 -3.28 5.80 4.04
N GLY A 177 -4.45 6.39 3.77
CA GLY A 177 -4.58 7.58 2.94
C GLY A 177 -5.07 7.30 1.51
N GLY A 178 -5.48 6.05 1.22
CA GLY A 178 -6.11 5.71 -0.06
C GLY A 178 -5.15 5.72 -1.25
N ASP A 179 -3.93 5.25 -1.07
CA ASP A 179 -2.99 5.07 -2.18
C ASP A 179 -3.57 4.19 -3.28
N ALA A 180 -3.31 4.52 -4.54
CA ALA A 180 -3.89 3.83 -5.69
C ALA A 180 -3.73 2.30 -5.68
N PRO A 181 -2.58 1.70 -5.28
CA PRO A 181 -2.45 0.25 -5.14
C PRO A 181 -3.39 -0.36 -4.09
N VAL A 182 -3.59 0.35 -2.97
CA VAL A 182 -4.45 -0.10 -1.86
C VAL A 182 -5.92 -0.06 -2.26
N ILE A 183 -6.34 1.02 -2.92
CA ILE A 183 -7.71 1.15 -3.47
C ILE A 183 -8.00 0.01 -4.43
N ARG A 184 -7.11 -0.27 -5.39
CA ARG A 184 -7.28 -1.36 -6.36
C ARG A 184 -7.42 -2.72 -5.68
N ALA A 185 -6.53 -3.03 -4.73
CA ALA A 185 -6.58 -4.27 -3.98
C ALA A 185 -7.87 -4.42 -3.16
N THR A 186 -8.31 -3.35 -2.51
CA THR A 186 -9.56 -3.31 -1.75
C THR A 186 -10.77 -3.53 -2.67
N MET A 187 -10.83 -2.84 -3.82
CA MET A 187 -11.90 -3.04 -4.81
C MET A 187 -11.95 -4.46 -5.34
N MET A 188 -10.81 -5.07 -5.69
CA MET A 188 -10.75 -6.46 -6.12
C MET A 188 -11.23 -7.42 -5.03
N SER A 189 -10.87 -7.16 -3.78
CA SER A 189 -11.30 -7.95 -2.63
C SER A 189 -12.80 -7.87 -2.41
N ILE A 190 -13.40 -6.68 -2.55
CA ILE A 190 -14.84 -6.46 -2.48
C ILE A 190 -15.55 -7.28 -3.57
N LEU A 191 -15.09 -7.16 -4.82
CA LEU A 191 -15.69 -7.90 -5.95
C LEU A 191 -15.60 -9.42 -5.75
N MET A 192 -14.46 -9.92 -5.25
CA MET A 192 -14.28 -11.33 -4.93
C MET A 192 -15.26 -11.80 -3.85
N CYS A 193 -15.38 -11.05 -2.76
CA CYS A 193 -16.28 -11.40 -1.68
C CYS A 193 -17.76 -11.32 -2.09
N MET A 194 -18.14 -10.33 -2.90
CA MET A 194 -19.49 -10.22 -3.44
C MET A 194 -19.83 -11.41 -4.34
N ALA A 195 -18.93 -11.84 -5.20
CA ALA A 195 -19.12 -13.02 -6.04
C ALA A 195 -19.32 -14.30 -5.20
N TYR A 196 -18.52 -14.47 -4.15
CA TYR A 196 -18.65 -15.59 -3.23
C TYR A 196 -20.00 -15.57 -2.48
N VAL A 197 -20.42 -14.42 -1.95
CA VAL A 197 -21.67 -14.28 -1.20
C VAL A 197 -22.89 -14.58 -2.10
N LYS A 198 -22.83 -14.19 -3.38
CA LYS A 198 -23.88 -14.45 -4.37
C LYS A 198 -23.85 -15.89 -4.92
N GLY A 199 -22.92 -16.75 -4.46
CA GLY A 199 -22.80 -18.13 -4.91
C GLY A 199 -22.37 -18.29 -6.38
N ARG A 200 -21.84 -17.23 -7.00
CA ARG A 200 -21.34 -17.28 -8.37
C ARG A 200 -19.88 -17.74 -8.36
N LEU A 201 -19.52 -18.59 -9.33
CA LEU A 201 -18.12 -18.96 -9.54
C LEU A 201 -17.30 -17.69 -9.83
N TYR A 202 -16.35 -17.44 -8.96
CA TYR A 202 -15.47 -16.28 -9.11
C TYR A 202 -14.59 -16.45 -10.34
N GLN A 203 -14.75 -15.55 -11.30
CA GLN A 203 -13.85 -15.43 -12.43
C GLN A 203 -12.89 -14.27 -12.19
N ALA A 204 -11.70 -14.57 -11.69
CA ALA A 204 -10.69 -13.57 -11.32
C ALA A 204 -10.35 -12.60 -12.47
N LYS A 205 -10.34 -13.09 -13.70
CA LYS A 205 -10.12 -12.25 -14.89
C LYS A 205 -11.22 -11.20 -15.08
N GLN A 206 -12.50 -11.58 -14.87
CA GLN A 206 -13.60 -10.63 -14.96
C GLN A 206 -13.56 -9.58 -13.86
N ALA A 207 -13.24 -9.97 -12.62
CA ALA A 207 -13.06 -9.03 -11.52
C ALA A 207 -11.92 -8.05 -11.79
N LEU A 208 -10.80 -8.52 -12.36
CA LEU A 208 -9.69 -7.67 -12.77
C LEU A 208 -10.13 -6.64 -13.82
N CYS A 209 -10.86 -7.07 -14.85
CA CYS A 209 -11.38 -6.18 -15.89
C CYS A 209 -12.36 -5.14 -15.32
N ILE A 210 -13.31 -5.57 -14.46
CA ILE A 210 -14.26 -4.66 -13.83
C ILE A 210 -13.52 -3.63 -12.98
N CYS A 211 -12.53 -4.06 -12.18
CA CYS A 211 -11.71 -3.16 -11.38
C CYS A 211 -10.97 -2.14 -12.26
N ALA A 212 -10.37 -2.58 -13.38
CA ALA A 212 -9.69 -1.70 -14.32
C ALA A 212 -10.65 -0.65 -14.90
N ILE A 213 -11.83 -1.08 -15.35
CA ILE A 213 -12.87 -0.17 -15.90
C ILE A 213 -13.28 0.85 -14.84
N LEU A 214 -13.56 0.43 -13.61
CA LEU A 214 -13.95 1.35 -12.53
C LEU A 214 -12.87 2.37 -12.21
N CYS A 215 -11.60 1.95 -12.16
CA CYS A 215 -10.49 2.86 -11.96
C CYS A 215 -10.36 3.88 -13.11
N LEU A 216 -10.50 3.44 -14.37
CA LEU A 216 -10.39 4.29 -15.54
C LEU A 216 -11.60 5.23 -15.72
N VAL A 217 -12.79 4.83 -15.28
CA VAL A 217 -13.97 5.72 -15.24
C VAL A 217 -13.77 6.82 -14.20
N TYR A 218 -13.17 6.48 -13.05
CA TYR A 218 -12.88 7.48 -12.01
C TYR A 218 -11.75 8.43 -12.42
N ASP A 219 -10.65 7.90 -12.94
CA ASP A 219 -9.51 8.66 -13.44
C ASP A 219 -8.92 8.01 -14.70
N PRO A 220 -9.26 8.51 -15.90
CA PRO A 220 -8.76 8.00 -17.17
C PRO A 220 -7.24 8.08 -17.30
N PHE A 221 -6.58 9.05 -16.62
CA PHE A 221 -5.13 9.21 -16.67
C PHE A 221 -4.37 8.14 -15.89
N SER A 222 -5.05 7.40 -15.01
CA SER A 222 -4.47 6.24 -14.32
C SER A 222 -3.85 5.22 -15.27
N LEU A 223 -4.32 5.14 -16.53
CA LEU A 223 -3.73 4.25 -17.54
C LEU A 223 -2.23 4.54 -17.78
N PHE A 224 -1.82 5.79 -17.64
CA PHE A 224 -0.43 6.22 -17.83
C PHE A 224 0.39 6.16 -16.53
N ASP A 225 -0.23 5.82 -15.41
CA ASP A 225 0.47 5.63 -14.14
C ASP A 225 1.20 4.28 -14.13
N VAL A 226 2.51 4.33 -13.90
CA VAL A 226 3.37 3.14 -13.81
C VAL A 226 2.87 2.17 -12.74
N SER A 227 2.40 2.68 -11.61
CA SER A 227 1.85 1.85 -10.53
C SER A 227 0.60 1.09 -10.96
N PHE A 228 -0.28 1.72 -11.77
CA PHE A 228 -1.44 1.06 -12.35
C PHE A 228 -1.03 -0.07 -13.29
N GLN A 229 -0.15 0.23 -14.24
CA GLN A 229 0.30 -0.73 -15.25
C GLN A 229 0.99 -1.94 -14.60
N LEU A 230 1.90 -1.72 -13.65
CA LEU A 230 2.61 -2.78 -12.94
C LEU A 230 1.65 -3.64 -12.09
N SER A 231 0.70 -3.03 -11.39
CA SER A 231 -0.25 -3.75 -10.54
C SER A 231 -1.20 -4.64 -11.35
N PHE A 232 -1.80 -4.09 -12.42
CA PHE A 232 -2.69 -4.87 -13.30
C PHE A 232 -1.90 -5.91 -14.11
N GLY A 233 -0.71 -5.56 -14.59
CA GLY A 233 0.19 -6.47 -15.28
C GLY A 233 0.60 -7.66 -14.39
N ALA A 234 1.05 -7.41 -13.16
CA ALA A 234 1.42 -8.46 -12.22
C ALA A 234 0.25 -9.40 -11.93
N THR A 235 -0.94 -8.83 -11.64
CA THR A 235 -2.13 -9.64 -11.34
C THR A 235 -2.57 -10.46 -12.54
N TYR A 236 -2.54 -9.89 -13.74
CA TYR A 236 -2.89 -10.59 -14.97
C TYR A 236 -1.89 -11.70 -15.30
N GLY A 237 -0.59 -11.45 -15.12
CA GLY A 237 0.46 -12.46 -15.24
C GLY A 237 0.24 -13.65 -14.31
N LEU A 238 -0.11 -13.36 -13.05
CA LEU A 238 -0.46 -14.37 -12.05
C LEU A 238 -1.66 -15.23 -12.49
N LEU A 239 -2.69 -14.61 -13.06
CA LEU A 239 -3.92 -15.30 -13.50
C LEU A 239 -3.71 -16.16 -14.75
N ILE A 240 -2.71 -15.83 -15.58
CA ILE A 240 -2.39 -16.61 -16.77
C ILE A 240 -1.41 -17.73 -16.43
N TRP A 241 -0.27 -17.37 -15.83
CA TRP A 241 0.87 -18.27 -15.68
C TRP A 241 0.89 -19.01 -14.34
N GLY A 242 0.23 -18.45 -13.29
CA GLY A 242 0.32 -18.99 -11.94
C GLY A 242 -0.07 -20.47 -11.86
N LYS A 243 -1.23 -20.84 -12.40
CA LYS A 243 -1.69 -22.23 -12.39
C LYS A 243 -0.77 -23.14 -13.24
N VAL A 244 -0.40 -22.70 -14.43
CA VAL A 244 0.44 -23.46 -15.38
C VAL A 244 1.81 -23.76 -14.76
N LEU A 245 2.47 -22.74 -14.19
CA LEU A 245 3.77 -22.91 -13.52
C LEU A 245 3.65 -23.77 -12.27
N TYR A 246 2.57 -23.57 -11.48
CA TYR A 246 2.35 -24.36 -10.28
C TYR A 246 2.17 -25.85 -10.58
N GLU A 247 1.51 -26.21 -11.65
CA GLU A 247 1.34 -27.61 -12.08
C GLU A 247 2.61 -28.20 -12.69
N ARG A 248 3.43 -27.39 -13.36
CA ARG A 248 4.69 -27.85 -13.96
C ARG A 248 5.82 -28.08 -12.96
N ILE A 249 5.92 -27.24 -11.92
CA ILE A 249 6.99 -27.33 -10.92
C ILE A 249 6.52 -28.26 -9.78
N GLN A 250 6.58 -29.59 -9.98
CA GLN A 250 6.14 -30.54 -8.96
C GLN A 250 7.24 -31.02 -8.01
N TRP A 251 8.50 -30.83 -8.39
CA TRP A 251 9.68 -31.32 -7.67
C TRP A 251 10.07 -30.46 -6.46
N LEU A 252 9.55 -29.22 -6.35
CA LEU A 252 9.83 -28.34 -5.24
C LEU A 252 8.81 -28.50 -4.10
N PRO A 253 9.26 -28.41 -2.84
CA PRO A 253 8.35 -28.39 -1.70
C PRO A 253 7.46 -27.16 -1.74
N LYS A 254 6.21 -27.27 -1.25
CA LYS A 254 5.18 -26.24 -1.35
C LYS A 254 5.59 -24.88 -0.81
N TRP A 255 6.40 -24.82 0.22
CA TRP A 255 6.85 -23.60 0.87
C TRP A 255 7.83 -22.78 0.02
N ILE A 256 8.61 -23.41 -0.87
CA ILE A 256 9.44 -22.72 -1.88
C ILE A 256 8.64 -22.50 -3.17
N LYS A 257 7.91 -23.52 -3.60
CA LYS A 257 7.16 -23.52 -4.86
C LYS A 257 6.17 -22.36 -4.95
N THR A 258 5.39 -22.12 -3.88
CA THR A 258 4.34 -21.11 -3.91
C THR A 258 4.90 -19.71 -4.11
N PRO A 259 5.82 -19.19 -3.29
CA PRO A 259 6.38 -17.84 -3.51
C PRO A 259 7.15 -17.73 -4.83
N LEU A 260 7.86 -18.78 -5.26
CA LEU A 260 8.56 -18.80 -6.53
C LEU A 260 7.60 -18.65 -7.72
N VAL A 261 6.53 -19.45 -7.75
CA VAL A 261 5.51 -19.39 -8.81
C VAL A 261 4.81 -18.04 -8.83
N LEU A 262 4.47 -17.48 -7.67
CA LEU A 262 3.84 -16.17 -7.58
C LEU A 262 4.76 -15.09 -8.16
N CYS A 263 6.04 -15.08 -7.75
CA CYS A 263 7.02 -14.13 -8.21
C CYS A 263 7.26 -14.24 -9.73
N VAL A 264 7.57 -15.44 -10.23
CA VAL A 264 7.85 -15.66 -11.67
C VAL A 264 6.63 -15.32 -12.53
N SER A 265 5.43 -15.73 -12.11
CA SER A 265 4.21 -15.46 -12.87
C SER A 265 3.92 -13.97 -13.01
N ALA A 266 4.15 -13.19 -11.94
CA ALA A 266 4.01 -11.74 -11.97
C ALA A 266 5.11 -11.10 -12.84
N GLN A 267 6.36 -11.49 -12.63
CA GLN A 267 7.54 -10.95 -13.33
C GLN A 267 7.46 -11.14 -14.85
N LEU A 268 6.99 -12.28 -15.35
CA LEU A 268 6.88 -12.53 -16.78
C LEU A 268 6.14 -11.43 -17.55
N LEU A 269 5.12 -10.84 -16.93
CA LEU A 269 4.33 -9.80 -17.61
C LEU A 269 4.80 -8.38 -17.30
N ILE A 270 5.34 -8.14 -16.11
CA ILE A 270 5.81 -6.81 -15.72
C ILE A 270 7.25 -6.51 -16.19
N LEU A 271 8.03 -7.54 -16.53
CA LEU A 271 9.41 -7.40 -16.91
C LEU A 271 9.64 -6.44 -18.11
N PRO A 272 8.84 -6.48 -19.20
CA PRO A 272 8.97 -5.50 -20.27
C PRO A 272 8.70 -4.07 -19.81
N LEU A 273 7.72 -3.88 -18.92
CA LEU A 273 7.40 -2.57 -18.34
C LEU A 273 8.51 -2.09 -17.41
N GLN A 274 9.06 -2.98 -16.61
CA GLN A 274 10.20 -2.65 -15.75
C GLN A 274 11.41 -2.21 -16.54
N LEU A 275 11.74 -2.92 -17.63
CA LEU A 275 12.82 -2.53 -18.54
C LEU A 275 12.57 -1.15 -19.17
N TYR A 276 11.35 -0.92 -19.61
CA TYR A 276 10.98 0.34 -20.25
C TYR A 276 11.06 1.54 -19.30
N TYR A 277 10.55 1.39 -18.04
CA TYR A 277 10.47 2.50 -17.10
C TYR A 277 11.72 2.67 -16.24
N PHE A 278 12.34 1.57 -15.82
CA PHE A 278 13.43 1.60 -14.85
C PHE A 278 14.81 1.28 -15.45
N HIS A 279 14.87 0.74 -16.65
CA HIS A 279 16.09 0.42 -17.39
C HIS A 279 17.01 -0.59 -16.69
N TYR A 280 16.53 -1.29 -15.66
CA TYR A 280 17.27 -2.36 -14.98
C TYR A 280 16.37 -3.51 -14.59
N ILE A 281 16.95 -4.70 -14.46
CA ILE A 281 16.32 -5.90 -13.91
C ILE A 281 17.18 -6.39 -12.75
N SER A 282 16.57 -6.63 -11.62
CA SER A 282 17.24 -7.27 -10.50
C SER A 282 17.03 -8.79 -10.58
N ILE A 283 18.08 -9.55 -10.91
CA ILE A 283 18.03 -11.02 -10.86
C ILE A 283 17.95 -11.48 -9.40
N ALA A 284 18.55 -10.72 -8.47
CA ALA A 284 18.47 -10.96 -7.04
C ALA A 284 17.04 -10.88 -6.50
N SER A 285 16.13 -10.17 -7.19
CA SER A 285 14.74 -10.01 -6.75
C SER A 285 14.00 -11.34 -6.59
N LEU A 286 14.31 -12.34 -7.41
CA LEU A 286 13.70 -13.67 -7.33
C LEU A 286 14.11 -14.40 -6.04
N LEU A 287 15.40 -14.35 -5.68
CA LEU A 287 15.91 -14.95 -4.45
C LEU A 287 15.40 -14.18 -3.22
N ALA A 288 15.47 -12.86 -3.27
CA ALA A 288 14.97 -11.99 -2.20
C ALA A 288 13.46 -12.19 -1.96
N ALA A 289 12.65 -12.30 -3.02
CA ALA A 289 11.23 -12.59 -2.91
C ALA A 289 10.94 -13.96 -2.28
N CYS A 290 11.79 -14.96 -2.50
CA CYS A 290 11.62 -16.28 -1.88
C CYS A 290 12.03 -16.34 -0.41
N ILE A 291 12.99 -15.53 0.01
CA ILE A 291 13.57 -15.59 1.36
C ILE A 291 13.09 -14.43 2.24
N VAL A 292 13.24 -13.20 1.76
CA VAL A 292 12.97 -11.98 2.56
C VAL A 292 11.48 -11.66 2.61
N ALA A 293 10.75 -11.79 1.48
CA ALA A 293 9.34 -11.43 1.46
C ALA A 293 8.48 -12.24 2.45
N PRO A 294 8.64 -13.58 2.62
CA PRO A 294 7.88 -14.32 3.64
C PRO A 294 8.18 -13.86 5.08
N ILE A 295 9.41 -13.44 5.37
CA ILE A 295 9.78 -12.90 6.68
C ILE A 295 9.06 -11.58 6.94
N LEU A 296 9.03 -10.70 5.92
CA LEU A 296 8.32 -9.44 5.99
C LEU A 296 6.79 -9.65 6.10
N ASP A 297 6.21 -10.60 5.37
CA ASP A 297 4.78 -10.94 5.45
C ASP A 297 4.39 -11.43 6.84
N ILE A 298 5.22 -12.28 7.47
CA ILE A 298 5.02 -12.71 8.85
C ILE A 298 5.14 -11.53 9.81
N SER A 299 6.13 -10.66 9.60
CA SER A 299 6.32 -9.45 10.42
C SER A 299 5.10 -8.53 10.34
N ILE A 300 4.52 -8.32 9.15
CA ILE A 300 3.30 -7.52 8.93
C ILE A 300 2.12 -8.08 9.74
N ILE A 301 1.90 -9.40 9.67
CA ILE A 301 0.83 -10.06 10.43
C ILE A 301 1.04 -9.87 11.93
N LEU A 302 2.26 -10.07 12.41
CA LEU A 302 2.60 -9.89 13.81
C LEU A 302 2.44 -8.44 14.27
N ILE A 303 2.82 -7.46 13.44
CA ILE A 303 2.65 -6.04 13.76
C ILE A 303 1.15 -5.70 13.86
N PHE A 304 0.30 -6.18 12.94
CA PHE A 304 -1.14 -5.96 13.03
C PHE A 304 -1.72 -6.55 14.33
N ILE A 305 -1.34 -7.78 14.67
CA ILE A 305 -1.79 -8.44 15.90
C ILE A 305 -1.29 -7.71 17.13
N SER A 306 0.01 -7.40 17.20
CA SER A 306 0.64 -6.74 18.34
C SER A 306 0.10 -5.34 18.56
N THR A 307 -0.13 -4.57 17.49
CA THR A 307 -0.73 -3.24 17.58
C THR A 307 -2.10 -3.30 18.22
N VAL A 308 -2.97 -4.23 17.80
CA VAL A 308 -4.32 -4.37 18.37
C VAL A 308 -4.25 -4.82 19.84
N ILE A 309 -3.40 -5.81 20.14
CA ILE A 309 -3.30 -6.34 21.50
C ILE A 309 -2.66 -5.33 22.46
N SER A 310 -1.71 -4.53 22.01
CA SER A 310 -1.03 -3.51 22.83
C SER A 310 -1.98 -2.45 23.41
N TYR A 311 -3.19 -2.27 22.86
CA TYR A 311 -4.22 -1.42 23.44
C TYR A 311 -4.92 -2.06 24.66
N VAL A 312 -4.80 -3.39 24.82
CA VAL A 312 -5.45 -4.13 25.93
C VAL A 312 -4.42 -4.56 26.96
N MET A 313 -3.27 -5.06 26.52
CA MET A 313 -2.18 -5.55 27.37
C MET A 313 -0.83 -5.30 26.72
N SER A 314 0.17 -4.96 27.51
CA SER A 314 1.56 -4.84 27.03
C SER A 314 2.17 -6.22 26.83
N ILE A 315 2.47 -6.59 25.59
CA ILE A 315 3.11 -7.87 25.23
C ILE A 315 4.50 -7.58 24.62
N SER A 316 5.49 -7.40 25.51
CA SER A 316 6.87 -7.14 25.09
C SER A 316 7.49 -8.29 24.27
N PHE A 317 7.08 -9.53 24.52
CA PHE A 317 7.58 -10.70 23.80
C PHE A 317 7.27 -10.65 22.29
N LEU A 318 6.05 -10.26 21.89
CA LEU A 318 5.70 -10.15 20.48
C LEU A 318 6.50 -9.05 19.78
N TRP A 319 6.72 -7.93 20.44
CA TRP A 319 7.53 -6.84 19.88
C TRP A 319 9.01 -7.22 19.76
N SER A 320 9.55 -7.98 20.71
CA SER A 320 10.91 -8.54 20.62
C SER A 320 11.05 -9.50 19.43
N LEU A 321 10.05 -10.34 19.17
CA LEU A 321 10.03 -11.23 18.01
C LEU A 321 9.97 -10.44 16.70
N ILE A 322 9.13 -9.41 16.63
CA ILE A 322 9.04 -8.51 15.46
C ILE A 322 10.39 -7.84 15.22
N ASP A 323 11.03 -7.30 16.25
CA ASP A 323 12.34 -6.66 16.15
C ASP A 323 13.39 -7.63 15.57
N ALA A 324 13.42 -8.86 16.07
CA ALA A 324 14.33 -9.90 15.56
C ALA A 324 14.08 -10.22 14.07
N LEU A 325 12.82 -10.39 13.65
CA LEU A 325 12.47 -10.68 12.26
C LEU A 325 12.83 -9.51 11.33
N LEU A 326 12.57 -8.28 11.76
CA LEU A 326 12.92 -7.08 10.98
C LEU A 326 14.43 -6.90 10.87
N ARG A 327 15.21 -7.19 11.93
CA ARG A 327 16.68 -7.22 11.89
C ARG A 327 17.20 -8.24 10.89
N ILE A 328 16.65 -9.46 10.93
CA ILE A 328 17.02 -10.52 9.98
C ILE A 328 16.70 -10.09 8.56
N SER A 329 15.53 -9.49 8.31
CA SER A 329 15.16 -9.04 6.98
C SER A 329 16.07 -7.92 6.46
N LEU A 330 16.45 -6.97 7.33
CA LEU A 330 17.39 -5.91 6.98
C LEU A 330 18.79 -6.46 6.70
N TYR A 331 19.24 -7.44 7.49
CA TYR A 331 20.57 -8.09 7.29
C TYR A 331 20.63 -8.91 6.00
N LEU A 332 19.57 -9.66 5.68
CA LEU A 332 19.50 -10.45 4.46
C LEU A 332 19.33 -9.59 3.19
N ASN A 333 18.88 -8.35 3.36
CA ASN A 333 18.66 -7.43 2.24
C ASN A 333 19.89 -6.55 1.96
N HIS A 334 20.87 -6.51 2.86
CA HIS A 334 22.16 -5.83 2.72
C HIS A 334 23.13 -6.72 1.94
#